data_e1bef1007f582bf5bce33811d69330ed
#
_entry.id   e1bef1007f582bf5bce33811d69330ed
#
_cell.length_a   1.000
_cell.length_b   1.000
_cell.length_c   1.000
_cell.angle_alpha   90.00
_cell.angle_beta   90.00
_cell.angle_gamma   90.00
#
_symmetry.space_group_name_H-M   'P 1'
#
loop_
_entity.id
_entity.type
_entity.pdbx_description
1 polymer ?
#
loop_
_entity_poly.entity_id
_entity_poly.type
_entity_poly.pdbx_seq_one_letter_code
_entity_poly.pdbx_strand_id
1 'polypeptide(L)'
;SWLYNNYFYIIEYYASRYLFYSNITLKPSESKNLLLLSNSTMSTIWPDEHLGYALPILNNFLKPHNIKEILVITYATPCVRIDDGNIQCEGNLILENVSNSFQKLGIKINLLDIEASNINQQSQIKNAEAIYITGGNTFLLKKALYEKGVIDVIKEKIKEGIPIIGVSAGSIIHCPTIKTTNDMPIVCVDSCNVLNSIPFQINAHYNHIENTNGFRMETRDKRLKQYLQNNRTIGSSTNPNFVIGLREGSMIHVSGDKAELAGFNSRPAELLMLNKDGDLIKNQIKIAQELMIYCYYKLLLERSEV
;
A
#
# COMPACT_ATOMS: atom_id res chain seq x y z
N SER A 1 36.05 18.26 -5.52
CA SER A 1 35.28 19.44 -6.00
C SER A 1 34.76 19.26 -7.45
N TRP A 2 35.49 18.53 -8.32
CA TRP A 2 35.05 18.25 -9.71
C TRP A 2 33.86 17.29 -9.80
N LEU A 3 33.79 16.31 -8.93
CA LEU A 3 32.67 15.36 -8.83
C LEU A 3 31.38 16.02 -8.31
N TYR A 4 31.49 17.00 -7.41
CA TYR A 4 30.34 17.71 -6.85
C TYR A 4 29.65 18.64 -7.85
N ASN A 5 30.43 19.32 -8.68
CA ASN A 5 29.88 20.23 -9.72
C ASN A 5 29.25 19.46 -10.91
N ASN A 6 29.78 18.30 -11.26
CA ASN A 6 29.16 17.43 -12.28
C ASN A 6 27.86 16.77 -11.79
N TYR A 7 27.74 16.53 -10.49
CA TYR A 7 26.49 15.99 -9.91
C TYR A 7 25.33 16.99 -10.06
N PHE A 8 25.56 18.28 -9.84
CA PHE A 8 24.55 19.33 -10.03
C PHE A 8 24.18 19.50 -11.50
N TYR A 9 25.14 19.47 -12.41
CA TYR A 9 24.88 19.56 -13.84
C TYR A 9 24.09 18.37 -14.40
N ILE A 10 24.34 17.19 -13.88
CA ILE A 10 23.59 15.99 -14.23
C ILE A 10 22.14 16.08 -13.70
N ILE A 11 21.95 16.60 -12.50
CA ILE A 11 20.61 16.81 -11.93
C ILE A 11 19.82 17.86 -12.74
N GLU A 12 20.42 18.99 -13.11
CA GLU A 12 19.77 20.01 -13.94
C GLU A 12 19.51 19.52 -15.37
N TYR A 13 20.42 18.78 -15.96
CA TYR A 13 20.27 18.22 -17.30
C TYR A 13 19.14 17.20 -17.39
N TYR A 14 18.98 16.35 -16.38
CA TYR A 14 17.88 15.37 -16.34
C TYR A 14 16.57 16.00 -15.86
N ALA A 15 16.61 16.93 -14.93
CA ALA A 15 15.43 17.68 -14.51
C ALA A 15 14.87 18.54 -15.66
N SER A 16 15.71 19.17 -16.45
CA SER A 16 15.29 19.95 -17.63
C SER A 16 14.73 19.07 -18.75
N ARG A 17 15.26 17.87 -18.96
CA ARG A 17 14.67 16.90 -19.89
C ARG A 17 13.35 16.33 -19.41
N TYR A 18 13.16 16.18 -18.11
CA TYR A 18 11.88 15.79 -17.52
C TYR A 18 10.82 16.87 -17.66
N LEU A 19 11.18 18.14 -17.50
CA LEU A 19 10.31 19.28 -17.77
C LEU A 19 9.92 19.38 -19.26
N PHE A 20 10.79 18.94 -20.18
CA PHE A 20 10.48 18.89 -21.61
C PHE A 20 9.56 17.72 -22.01
N TYR A 21 9.58 16.58 -21.28
CA TYR A 21 8.66 15.48 -21.48
C TYR A 21 7.31 15.68 -20.76
N SER A 22 7.23 16.59 -19.80
CA SER A 22 5.96 16.95 -19.14
C SER A 22 5.01 17.78 -19.99
N ASN A 23 5.42 18.20 -21.20
CA ASN A 23 4.53 18.79 -22.20
C ASN A 23 3.74 17.78 -23.05
N ILE A 24 3.94 16.47 -22.84
CA ILE A 24 2.92 15.49 -23.20
C ILE A 24 1.86 15.63 -22.11
N THR A 25 0.71 16.20 -22.47
CA THR A 25 -0.50 16.35 -21.66
C THR A 25 -0.71 15.15 -20.75
N LEU A 26 -0.07 15.15 -19.59
CA LEU A 26 -0.52 14.38 -18.46
C LEU A 26 -1.93 14.91 -18.18
N LYS A 27 -2.92 14.03 -18.23
CA LYS A 27 -4.26 14.35 -17.72
C LYS A 27 -4.09 15.05 -16.37
N PRO A 28 -4.92 16.07 -16.04
CA PRO A 28 -4.80 16.78 -14.77
C PRO A 28 -4.60 15.75 -13.69
N SER A 29 -3.54 15.90 -12.90
CA SER A 29 -3.06 14.91 -11.94
C SER A 29 -4.24 14.41 -11.13
N GLU A 30 -4.54 13.12 -11.27
CA GLU A 30 -5.51 12.48 -10.41
C GLU A 30 -5.08 12.83 -8.98
N SER A 31 -5.94 13.47 -8.22
CA SER A 31 -5.62 14.00 -6.90
C SER A 31 -5.58 12.89 -5.85
N LYS A 32 -4.86 11.80 -6.13
CA LYS A 32 -4.73 10.65 -5.24
C LYS A 32 -4.27 11.09 -3.86
N ASN A 33 -4.91 10.55 -2.85
CA ASN A 33 -4.58 10.82 -1.46
C ASN A 33 -4.68 9.53 -0.65
N LEU A 34 -3.56 8.80 -0.57
CA LEU A 34 -3.51 7.47 0.01
C LEU A 34 -2.49 7.42 1.14
N LEU A 35 -2.83 6.70 2.22
CA LEU A 35 -1.88 6.34 3.27
C LEU A 35 -1.90 4.82 3.44
N LEU A 36 -0.80 4.17 3.05
CA LEU A 36 -0.71 2.71 2.92
C LEU A 36 0.24 2.17 3.99
N LEU A 37 -0.32 1.59 5.06
CA LEU A 37 0.40 1.10 6.22
C LEU A 37 0.78 -0.38 6.06
N SER A 38 1.95 -0.75 6.57
CA SER A 38 2.36 -2.15 6.65
C SER A 38 1.49 -2.95 7.62
N ASN A 39 1.20 -2.38 8.78
CA ASN A 39 0.50 -3.03 9.90
C ASN A 39 -0.35 -2.05 10.69
N SER A 40 -1.24 -2.58 11.52
CA SER A 40 -2.11 -1.76 12.39
C SER A 40 -1.62 -1.64 13.83
N THR A 41 -0.76 -2.55 14.28
CA THR A 41 -0.33 -2.62 15.68
C THR A 41 1.18 -2.79 15.81
N MET A 42 1.77 -2.17 16.82
CA MET A 42 3.17 -2.30 17.18
C MET A 42 3.27 -2.82 18.61
N SER A 43 2.95 -4.09 18.80
CA SER A 43 2.80 -4.74 20.12
C SER A 43 4.00 -4.61 21.06
N THR A 44 5.19 -4.42 20.54
CA THR A 44 6.42 -4.21 21.34
C THR A 44 6.54 -2.81 21.93
N ILE A 45 5.85 -1.81 21.35
CA ILE A 45 6.00 -0.39 21.72
C ILE A 45 4.65 0.17 22.20
N TRP A 46 3.57 -0.24 21.57
CA TRP A 46 2.19 0.08 21.94
C TRP A 46 1.39 -1.22 22.02
N PRO A 47 1.54 -1.97 23.13
CA PRO A 47 0.76 -3.19 23.30
C PRO A 47 -0.72 -2.82 23.29
N ASP A 48 -1.48 -3.59 22.53
CA ASP A 48 -2.94 -3.52 22.45
C ASP A 48 -3.53 -2.20 21.89
N GLU A 49 -2.72 -1.32 21.31
CA GLU A 49 -3.20 -0.09 20.72
C GLU A 49 -3.19 -0.15 19.18
N HIS A 50 -4.39 -0.32 18.61
CA HIS A 50 -4.59 -0.27 17.16
C HIS A 50 -4.26 1.12 16.62
N LEU A 51 -3.40 1.21 15.60
CA LEU A 51 -2.92 2.44 14.98
C LEU A 51 -2.21 3.44 15.92
N GLY A 52 -1.93 3.08 17.18
CA GLY A 52 -1.35 4.00 18.17
C GLY A 52 -0.10 4.69 17.66
N TYR A 53 0.81 3.93 17.05
CA TYR A 53 2.05 4.47 16.47
C TYR A 53 1.81 5.41 15.28
N ALA A 54 0.69 5.27 14.59
CA ALA A 54 0.36 6.02 13.38
C ALA A 54 -0.51 7.26 13.64
N LEU A 55 -1.10 7.41 14.82
CA LEU A 55 -2.06 8.49 15.13
C LEU A 55 -1.57 9.90 14.77
N PRO A 56 -0.31 10.30 15.04
CA PRO A 56 0.16 11.63 14.65
C PRO A 56 0.17 11.83 13.12
N ILE A 57 0.56 10.80 12.37
CA ILE A 57 0.60 10.85 10.90
C ILE A 57 -0.83 10.84 10.34
N LEU A 58 -1.70 9.99 10.88
CA LEU A 58 -3.13 9.94 10.52
C LEU A 58 -3.82 11.28 10.76
N ASN A 59 -3.55 11.92 11.89
CA ASN A 59 -4.09 13.25 12.17
C ASN A 59 -3.66 14.27 11.13
N ASN A 60 -2.36 14.31 10.81
CA ASN A 60 -1.83 15.23 9.79
C ASN A 60 -2.39 14.92 8.39
N PHE A 61 -2.62 13.65 8.07
CA PHE A 61 -3.17 13.19 6.80
C PHE A 61 -4.65 13.57 6.64
N LEU A 62 -5.46 13.43 7.71
CA LEU A 62 -6.91 13.64 7.67
C LEU A 62 -7.33 15.09 7.94
N LYS A 63 -6.57 15.81 8.78
CA LYS A 63 -6.90 17.18 9.22
C LYS A 63 -7.19 18.17 8.09
N PRO A 64 -6.43 18.21 6.98
CA PRO A 64 -6.69 19.14 5.89
C PRO A 64 -8.05 18.95 5.21
N HIS A 65 -8.63 17.75 5.32
CA HIS A 65 -9.91 17.38 4.69
C HIS A 65 -11.11 17.58 5.59
N ASN A 66 -10.91 17.96 6.86
CA ASN A 66 -11.98 18.19 7.85
C ASN A 66 -12.97 17.01 7.96
N ILE A 67 -12.45 15.78 7.89
CA ILE A 67 -13.23 14.54 7.94
C ILE A 67 -13.97 14.42 9.26
N LYS A 68 -15.28 14.12 9.21
CA LYS A 68 -16.10 13.86 10.38
C LYS A 68 -16.39 12.38 10.57
N GLU A 69 -16.46 11.66 9.47
CA GLU A 69 -16.76 10.25 9.45
C GLU A 69 -15.88 9.53 8.43
N ILE A 70 -15.43 8.32 8.78
CA ILE A 70 -14.65 7.46 7.89
C ILE A 70 -15.37 6.13 7.68
N LEU A 71 -15.52 5.74 6.42
CA LEU A 71 -16.11 4.45 6.06
C LEU A 71 -15.08 3.35 6.23
N VAL A 72 -15.41 2.33 7.03
CA VAL A 72 -14.53 1.18 7.31
C VAL A 72 -14.96 -0.02 6.47
N ILE A 73 -14.04 -0.57 5.68
CA ILE A 73 -14.23 -1.76 4.85
C ILE A 73 -13.45 -2.92 5.47
N THR A 74 -14.14 -3.99 5.88
CA THR A 74 -13.59 -5.14 6.62
C THR A 74 -13.55 -6.44 5.83
N TYR A 75 -13.66 -6.41 4.52
CA TYR A 75 -13.74 -7.60 3.66
C TYR A 75 -12.54 -8.57 3.77
N ALA A 76 -11.40 -8.09 4.27
CA ALA A 76 -10.22 -8.94 4.48
C ALA A 76 -10.36 -9.93 5.64
N THR A 77 -11.38 -9.76 6.49
CA THR A 77 -11.57 -10.54 7.70
C THR A 77 -12.66 -11.58 7.50
N PRO A 78 -12.40 -12.87 7.80
CA PRO A 78 -13.41 -13.91 7.65
C PRO A 78 -14.55 -13.70 8.63
N CYS A 79 -15.75 -13.99 8.16
CA CYS A 79 -16.97 -14.06 8.97
C CYS A 79 -17.46 -15.50 8.97
N VAL A 80 -17.85 -16.01 10.11
CA VAL A 80 -18.33 -17.38 10.30
C VAL A 80 -19.79 -17.32 10.77
N ARG A 81 -20.67 -18.08 10.13
CA ARG A 81 -22.01 -18.36 10.69
C ARG A 81 -21.88 -19.32 11.83
N ILE A 82 -22.42 -18.95 12.98
CA ILE A 82 -22.55 -19.83 14.14
C ILE A 82 -23.92 -20.49 14.19
N ASP A 83 -24.06 -21.57 14.99
CA ASP A 83 -25.18 -22.49 14.94
C ASP A 83 -26.56 -21.87 15.19
N ASP A 84 -26.64 -20.69 15.78
CA ASP A 84 -27.89 -19.94 16.02
C ASP A 84 -28.28 -19.01 14.85
N GLY A 85 -27.57 -19.07 13.74
CA GLY A 85 -27.78 -18.22 12.58
C GLY A 85 -27.15 -16.83 12.67
N ASN A 86 -26.51 -16.50 13.78
CA ASN A 86 -25.74 -15.28 13.93
C ASN A 86 -24.43 -15.34 13.13
N ILE A 87 -24.00 -14.22 12.63
CA ILE A 87 -22.71 -14.07 11.94
C ILE A 87 -21.72 -13.52 12.94
N GLN A 88 -20.70 -14.29 13.23
CA GLN A 88 -19.56 -13.85 14.00
C GLN A 88 -18.44 -13.49 13.04
N CYS A 89 -18.08 -12.21 12.98
CA CYS A 89 -16.93 -11.74 12.26
C CYS A 89 -15.81 -11.45 13.25
N GLU A 90 -14.61 -11.95 13.00
CA GLU A 90 -13.41 -11.49 13.70
C GLU A 90 -13.25 -9.95 13.55
N GLY A 91 -13.88 -9.40 12.52
CA GLY A 91 -13.98 -7.96 12.27
C GLY A 91 -14.65 -7.16 13.39
N ASN A 92 -15.48 -7.74 14.23
CA ASN A 92 -16.15 -6.99 15.30
C ASN A 92 -15.15 -6.49 16.37
N LEU A 93 -14.18 -7.30 16.76
CA LEU A 93 -13.09 -6.86 17.64
C LEU A 93 -12.19 -5.81 16.94
N ILE A 94 -11.92 -6.02 15.66
CA ILE A 94 -11.18 -5.04 14.86
C ILE A 94 -11.90 -3.69 14.82
N LEU A 95 -13.23 -3.70 14.67
CA LEU A 95 -14.04 -2.49 14.65
C LEU A 95 -14.00 -1.69 15.94
N GLU A 96 -14.04 -2.35 17.08
CA GLU A 96 -13.90 -1.66 18.37
C GLU A 96 -12.55 -0.97 18.47
N ASN A 97 -11.47 -1.65 18.10
CA ASN A 97 -10.12 -1.11 18.10
C ASN A 97 -9.97 0.06 17.10
N VAL A 98 -10.53 -0.07 15.90
CA VAL A 98 -10.55 0.99 14.88
C VAL A 98 -11.34 2.19 15.39
N SER A 99 -12.53 1.96 15.98
CA SER A 99 -13.37 3.01 16.56
C SER A 99 -12.61 3.80 17.63
N ASN A 100 -11.97 3.11 18.56
CA ASN A 100 -11.19 3.72 19.63
C ASN A 100 -10.06 4.60 19.07
N SER A 101 -9.40 4.16 18.01
CA SER A 101 -8.32 4.91 17.38
C SER A 101 -8.81 6.18 16.70
N PHE A 102 -9.87 6.10 15.88
CA PHE A 102 -10.42 7.26 15.18
C PHE A 102 -11.14 8.23 16.13
N GLN A 103 -11.73 7.74 17.22
CA GLN A 103 -12.32 8.58 18.25
C GLN A 103 -11.30 9.51 18.89
N LYS A 104 -10.03 9.08 19.08
CA LYS A 104 -8.93 9.93 19.55
C LYS A 104 -8.64 11.10 18.59
N LEU A 105 -8.99 10.95 17.31
CA LEU A 105 -8.87 11.98 16.28
C LEU A 105 -10.16 12.83 16.13
N GLY A 106 -11.20 12.53 16.91
CA GLY A 106 -12.50 13.19 16.80
C GLY A 106 -13.31 12.75 15.56
N ILE A 107 -12.98 11.61 14.98
CA ILE A 107 -13.60 11.07 13.76
C ILE A 107 -14.48 9.88 14.13
N LYS A 108 -15.71 9.88 13.65
CA LYS A 108 -16.61 8.72 13.78
C LYS A 108 -16.29 7.67 12.73
N ILE A 109 -16.49 6.40 13.06
CA ILE A 109 -16.48 5.34 12.05
C ILE A 109 -17.88 5.02 11.58
N ASN A 110 -17.98 4.71 10.29
CA ASN A 110 -19.15 4.12 9.67
C ASN A 110 -18.73 2.78 9.06
N LEU A 111 -19.36 1.68 9.49
CA LEU A 111 -19.02 0.38 8.94
C LEU A 111 -19.77 0.15 7.62
N LEU A 112 -19.04 -0.25 6.59
CA LEU A 112 -19.66 -0.74 5.37
C LEU A 112 -20.50 -1.99 5.71
N ASP A 113 -21.81 -1.91 5.42
CA ASP A 113 -22.73 -3.01 5.68
C ASP A 113 -22.48 -4.15 4.67
N ILE A 114 -21.77 -5.19 5.10
CA ILE A 114 -21.41 -6.34 4.26
C ILE A 114 -22.61 -7.21 3.88
N GLU A 115 -23.73 -7.12 4.61
CA GLU A 115 -24.98 -7.84 4.34
C GLU A 115 -25.89 -7.06 3.38
N ALA A 116 -25.64 -5.76 3.18
CA ALA A 116 -26.42 -4.94 2.25
C ALA A 116 -26.26 -5.42 0.81
N SER A 117 -27.22 -5.09 -0.02
CA SER A 117 -27.12 -5.31 -1.46
C SER A 117 -25.90 -4.62 -2.06
N ASN A 118 -25.38 -5.14 -3.17
CA ASN A 118 -24.26 -4.55 -3.87
C ASN A 118 -24.47 -3.06 -4.20
N ILE A 119 -25.68 -2.70 -4.60
CA ILE A 119 -26.07 -1.31 -4.91
C ILE A 119 -25.94 -0.42 -3.66
N ASN A 120 -26.41 -0.91 -2.51
CA ASN A 120 -26.33 -0.15 -1.27
C ASN A 120 -24.88 0.00 -0.80
N GLN A 121 -24.06 -1.05 -0.93
CA GLN A 121 -22.62 -0.97 -0.61
C GLN A 121 -21.89 0.01 -1.53
N GLN A 122 -22.17 0.00 -2.83
CA GLN A 122 -21.62 0.98 -3.78
C GLN A 122 -22.05 2.41 -3.40
N SER A 123 -23.32 2.60 -3.00
CA SER A 123 -23.81 3.89 -2.56
C SER A 123 -23.11 4.40 -1.29
N GLN A 124 -22.88 3.52 -0.30
CA GLN A 124 -22.15 3.89 0.90
C GLN A 124 -20.72 4.34 0.57
N ILE A 125 -20.02 3.60 -0.30
CA ILE A 125 -18.66 3.96 -0.73
C ILE A 125 -18.68 5.29 -1.51
N LYS A 126 -19.63 5.48 -2.41
CA LYS A 126 -19.77 6.70 -3.21
C LYS A 126 -19.95 7.96 -2.35
N ASN A 127 -20.65 7.83 -1.23
CA ASN A 127 -20.94 8.94 -0.32
C ASN A 127 -19.88 9.12 0.78
N ALA A 128 -18.83 8.28 0.83
CA ALA A 128 -17.81 8.36 1.85
C ALA A 128 -16.95 9.61 1.72
N GLU A 129 -16.68 10.29 2.86
CA GLU A 129 -15.74 11.41 2.98
C GLU A 129 -14.29 10.92 3.02
N ALA A 130 -14.05 9.77 3.64
CA ALA A 130 -12.79 9.06 3.73
C ALA A 130 -13.05 7.56 3.84
N ILE A 131 -12.08 6.74 3.47
CA ILE A 131 -12.20 5.27 3.50
C ILE A 131 -11.02 4.67 4.26
N TYR A 132 -11.31 3.72 5.13
CA TYR A 132 -10.33 2.88 5.82
C TYR A 132 -10.54 1.42 5.43
N ILE A 133 -9.53 0.80 4.82
CA ILE A 133 -9.57 -0.60 4.39
C ILE A 133 -8.68 -1.41 5.33
N THR A 134 -9.30 -2.31 6.10
CA THR A 134 -8.61 -3.09 7.12
C THR A 134 -7.63 -4.10 6.53
N GLY A 135 -6.69 -4.54 7.35
CA GLY A 135 -5.88 -5.73 7.11
C GLY A 135 -6.69 -7.02 7.30
N GLY A 136 -6.04 -8.13 7.02
CA GLY A 136 -6.56 -9.48 7.06
C GLY A 136 -6.06 -10.26 5.84
N ASN A 137 -6.86 -11.17 5.29
CA ASN A 137 -6.47 -11.95 4.14
C ASN A 137 -6.70 -11.21 2.83
N THR A 138 -5.65 -11.00 2.06
CA THR A 138 -5.67 -10.25 0.79
C THR A 138 -6.56 -10.89 -0.27
N PHE A 139 -6.64 -12.23 -0.30
CA PHE A 139 -7.47 -12.95 -1.27
C PHE A 139 -8.96 -12.80 -0.95
N LEU A 140 -9.34 -12.85 0.33
CA LEU A 140 -10.72 -12.55 0.75
C LEU A 140 -11.11 -11.12 0.36
N LEU A 141 -10.25 -10.14 0.68
CA LEU A 141 -10.49 -8.75 0.35
C LEU A 141 -10.71 -8.58 -1.15
N LYS A 142 -9.78 -9.09 -1.96
CA LYS A 142 -9.85 -9.02 -3.41
C LYS A 142 -11.13 -9.66 -3.95
N LYS A 143 -11.46 -10.86 -3.49
CA LYS A 143 -12.67 -11.59 -3.92
C LYS A 143 -13.92 -10.77 -3.62
N ALA A 144 -14.07 -10.30 -2.37
CA ALA A 144 -15.25 -9.54 -1.97
C ALA A 144 -15.41 -8.22 -2.75
N LEU A 145 -14.31 -7.47 -2.96
CA LEU A 145 -14.34 -6.24 -3.75
C LEU A 145 -14.88 -6.46 -5.17
N TYR A 146 -14.52 -7.58 -5.80
CA TYR A 146 -15.02 -7.93 -7.14
C TYR A 146 -16.45 -8.44 -7.12
N GLU A 147 -16.79 -9.38 -6.25
CA GLU A 147 -18.13 -9.95 -6.14
C GLU A 147 -19.18 -8.93 -5.76
N LYS A 148 -18.82 -7.96 -4.92
CA LYS A 148 -19.69 -6.85 -4.56
C LYS A 148 -19.72 -5.73 -5.61
N GLY A 149 -18.86 -5.80 -6.63
CA GLY A 149 -18.81 -4.82 -7.72
C GLY A 149 -18.39 -3.42 -7.27
N VAL A 150 -17.59 -3.32 -6.21
CA VAL A 150 -17.22 -2.01 -5.60
C VAL A 150 -15.87 -1.47 -6.09
N ILE A 151 -15.13 -2.23 -6.87
CA ILE A 151 -13.80 -1.86 -7.38
C ILE A 151 -13.81 -0.52 -8.11
N ASP A 152 -14.76 -0.33 -9.02
CA ASP A 152 -14.79 0.86 -9.86
C ASP A 152 -15.22 2.10 -9.05
N VAL A 153 -16.14 1.93 -8.10
CA VAL A 153 -16.53 3.01 -7.19
C VAL A 153 -15.35 3.44 -6.31
N ILE A 154 -14.54 2.50 -5.80
CA ILE A 154 -13.32 2.85 -5.06
C ILE A 154 -12.33 3.58 -5.96
N LYS A 155 -12.14 3.14 -7.21
CA LYS A 155 -11.28 3.85 -8.18
C LYS A 155 -11.76 5.28 -8.44
N GLU A 156 -13.07 5.51 -8.53
CA GLU A 156 -13.65 6.85 -8.64
C GLU A 156 -13.29 7.69 -7.41
N LYS A 157 -13.45 7.16 -6.20
CA LYS A 157 -13.10 7.85 -4.96
C LYS A 157 -11.61 8.19 -4.87
N ILE A 158 -10.72 7.30 -5.37
CA ILE A 158 -9.29 7.59 -5.49
C ILE A 158 -9.03 8.77 -6.42
N LYS A 159 -9.73 8.84 -7.56
CA LYS A 159 -9.62 9.97 -8.51
C LYS A 159 -10.16 11.27 -7.96
N GLU A 160 -11.20 11.21 -7.14
CA GLU A 160 -11.76 12.37 -6.43
C GLU A 160 -10.76 12.93 -5.39
N GLY A 161 -9.76 12.15 -4.98
CA GLY A 161 -8.74 12.56 -4.01
C GLY A 161 -9.20 12.55 -2.56
N ILE A 162 -10.27 11.83 -2.25
CA ILE A 162 -10.64 11.65 -0.84
C ILE A 162 -9.54 10.87 -0.10
N PRO A 163 -9.34 11.10 1.20
CA PRO A 163 -8.38 10.33 1.98
C PRO A 163 -8.76 8.85 2.02
N ILE A 164 -7.83 7.99 1.61
CA ILE A 164 -7.99 6.54 1.70
C ILE A 164 -6.81 5.96 2.47
N ILE A 165 -7.11 5.19 3.49
CA ILE A 165 -6.13 4.52 4.34
C ILE A 165 -6.25 3.02 4.10
N GLY A 166 -5.15 2.38 3.75
CA GLY A 166 -5.05 0.92 3.64
C GLY A 166 -4.09 0.37 4.68
N VAL A 167 -4.39 -0.81 5.23
CA VAL A 167 -3.51 -1.49 6.17
C VAL A 167 -3.26 -2.92 5.71
N SER A 168 -2.00 -3.34 5.60
CA SER A 168 -1.62 -4.70 5.21
C SER A 168 -2.30 -5.11 3.90
N ALA A 169 -3.25 -6.04 3.91
CA ALA A 169 -4.09 -6.39 2.76
C ALA A 169 -4.73 -5.15 2.10
N GLY A 170 -5.24 -4.22 2.91
CA GLY A 170 -5.79 -2.95 2.45
C GLY A 170 -4.76 -2.04 1.76
N SER A 171 -3.48 -2.18 2.04
CA SER A 171 -2.40 -1.51 1.30
C SER A 171 -2.08 -2.23 0.00
N ILE A 172 -2.00 -3.55 0.03
CA ILE A 172 -1.62 -4.39 -1.13
C ILE A 172 -2.63 -4.25 -2.26
N ILE A 173 -3.92 -4.07 -1.99
CA ILE A 173 -4.92 -3.92 -3.07
C ILE A 173 -4.75 -2.64 -3.90
N HIS A 174 -3.97 -1.66 -3.45
CA HIS A 174 -3.63 -0.48 -4.24
C HIS A 174 -2.53 -0.74 -5.28
N CYS A 175 -1.80 -1.86 -5.16
CA CYS A 175 -0.80 -2.30 -6.13
C CYS A 175 -1.42 -2.68 -7.49
N PRO A 176 -0.61 -2.89 -8.54
CA PRO A 176 -1.07 -3.49 -9.79
C PRO A 176 -1.69 -4.89 -9.60
N THR A 177 -1.10 -5.69 -8.71
CA THR A 177 -1.56 -7.05 -8.40
C THR A 177 -1.39 -7.39 -6.92
N ILE A 178 -2.09 -8.43 -6.44
CA ILE A 178 -1.91 -8.98 -5.09
C ILE A 178 -0.78 -10.02 -5.00
N LYS A 179 0.01 -10.23 -6.06
CA LYS A 179 1.01 -11.31 -6.15
C LYS A 179 2.14 -11.22 -5.14
N THR A 180 2.33 -10.07 -4.50
CA THR A 180 3.36 -9.87 -3.47
C THR A 180 2.84 -10.02 -2.04
N THR A 181 1.59 -10.44 -1.85
CA THR A 181 1.07 -10.76 -0.52
C THR A 181 1.77 -11.97 0.10
N ASN A 182 1.82 -11.99 1.44
CA ASN A 182 2.31 -13.15 2.19
C ASN A 182 1.18 -14.12 2.56
N ASP A 183 -0.06 -13.74 2.28
CA ASP A 183 -1.24 -14.49 2.69
C ASP A 183 -1.38 -15.80 1.93
N MET A 184 -1.97 -16.78 2.59
CA MET A 184 -2.40 -17.99 1.90
C MET A 184 -3.65 -17.71 1.07
N PRO A 185 -3.76 -18.30 -0.15
CA PRO A 185 -4.94 -18.18 -1.00
C PRO A 185 -6.09 -19.07 -0.49
N ILE A 186 -6.70 -18.67 0.64
CA ILE A 186 -7.78 -19.42 1.28
C ILE A 186 -9.09 -19.42 0.47
N VAL A 187 -9.16 -18.55 -0.54
CA VAL A 187 -10.23 -18.51 -1.55
C VAL A 187 -9.63 -18.35 -2.94
N CYS A 188 -10.30 -18.86 -3.95
CA CYS A 188 -9.90 -18.64 -5.34
C CYS A 188 -10.28 -17.23 -5.81
N VAL A 189 -9.43 -16.65 -6.65
CA VAL A 189 -9.67 -15.40 -7.34
C VAL A 189 -9.42 -15.59 -8.84
N ASP A 190 -10.25 -14.99 -9.69
CA ASP A 190 -10.15 -15.14 -11.14
C ASP A 190 -8.90 -14.46 -11.72
N SER A 191 -8.45 -13.41 -11.06
CA SER A 191 -7.32 -12.60 -11.46
C SER A 191 -6.61 -12.04 -10.22
N CYS A 192 -5.29 -11.83 -10.32
CA CYS A 192 -4.54 -11.14 -9.28
C CYS A 192 -4.58 -9.61 -9.41
N ASN A 193 -5.15 -9.06 -10.49
CA ASN A 193 -5.25 -7.61 -10.69
C ASN A 193 -6.19 -6.97 -9.67
N VAL A 194 -5.84 -5.76 -9.22
CA VAL A 194 -6.60 -5.01 -8.22
C VAL A 194 -6.72 -3.54 -8.59
N LEU A 195 -6.73 -2.60 -7.65
CA LEU A 195 -7.03 -1.19 -7.91
C LEU A 195 -6.02 -0.51 -8.84
N ASN A 196 -4.75 -0.94 -8.83
CA ASN A 196 -3.68 -0.36 -9.64
C ASN A 196 -3.58 1.18 -9.47
N SER A 197 -3.71 1.65 -8.24
CA SER A 197 -3.65 3.07 -7.90
C SER A 197 -2.22 3.58 -7.71
N ILE A 198 -1.28 2.66 -7.49
CA ILE A 198 0.16 2.93 -7.45
C ILE A 198 0.88 2.05 -8.49
N PRO A 199 1.99 2.52 -9.08
CA PRO A 199 2.65 1.81 -10.18
C PRO A 199 3.71 0.79 -9.73
N PHE A 200 3.71 0.38 -8.46
CA PHE A 200 4.67 -0.55 -7.87
C PHE A 200 3.97 -1.53 -6.94
N GLN A 201 4.70 -2.58 -6.56
CA GLN A 201 4.22 -3.59 -5.63
C GLN A 201 4.66 -3.27 -4.20
N ILE A 202 3.81 -3.61 -3.23
CA ILE A 202 4.13 -3.59 -1.80
C ILE A 202 4.16 -5.03 -1.29
N ASN A 203 5.20 -5.37 -0.53
CA ASN A 203 5.17 -6.51 0.38
C ASN A 203 5.04 -5.96 1.80
N ALA A 204 3.84 -6.05 2.37
CA ALA A 204 3.59 -5.66 3.75
C ALA A 204 4.22 -6.67 4.72
N HIS A 205 4.44 -6.26 5.98
CA HIS A 205 5.12 -7.07 7.01
C HIS A 205 6.47 -7.60 6.54
N TYR A 206 7.17 -6.81 5.72
CA TYR A 206 8.46 -7.22 5.20
C TYR A 206 9.46 -7.40 6.33
N ASN A 207 10.02 -8.59 6.39
CA ASN A 207 11.05 -8.95 7.35
C ASN A 207 12.09 -9.83 6.67
N HIS A 208 13.36 -9.50 6.82
CA HIS A 208 14.46 -10.28 6.27
C HIS A 208 15.20 -11.12 7.32
N ILE A 209 14.57 -11.36 8.48
CA ILE A 209 15.13 -12.26 9.47
C ILE A 209 15.14 -13.66 8.86
N GLU A 210 16.32 -14.10 8.46
CA GLU A 210 16.56 -15.50 8.20
C GLU A 210 16.42 -16.23 9.54
N ASN A 211 15.44 -17.12 9.63
CA ASN A 211 15.29 -17.95 10.82
C ASN A 211 16.46 -18.92 10.90
N THR A 212 17.43 -18.61 11.74
CA THR A 212 18.71 -19.31 11.83
C THR A 212 18.68 -20.54 12.74
N ASN A 213 17.52 -20.97 13.22
CA ASN A 213 17.39 -22.15 14.09
C ASN A 213 17.75 -23.49 13.42
N GLY A 214 18.68 -23.46 12.44
CA GLY A 214 19.20 -24.63 11.76
C GLY A 214 18.33 -25.20 10.63
N PHE A 215 17.12 -24.66 10.44
CA PHE A 215 16.24 -25.05 9.35
C PHE A 215 16.37 -24.09 8.17
N ARG A 216 16.57 -24.63 6.97
CA ARG A 216 16.53 -23.85 5.73
C ARG A 216 15.07 -23.55 5.37
N MET A 217 14.56 -22.44 5.86
CA MET A 217 13.25 -21.94 5.44
C MET A 217 13.42 -21.05 4.21
N GLU A 218 12.37 -20.99 3.39
CA GLU A 218 12.32 -20.08 2.27
C GLU A 218 12.13 -18.64 2.77
N THR A 219 13.11 -17.79 2.50
CA THR A 219 13.09 -16.40 2.95
C THR A 219 12.11 -15.57 2.13
N ARG A 220 11.67 -14.45 2.69
CA ARG A 220 10.85 -13.46 2.00
C ARG A 220 11.55 -12.93 0.74
N ASP A 221 12.83 -12.64 0.84
CA ASP A 221 13.67 -12.19 -0.29
C ASP A 221 13.67 -13.19 -1.44
N LYS A 222 13.79 -14.49 -1.14
CA LYS A 222 13.74 -15.53 -2.17
C LYS A 222 12.40 -15.57 -2.91
N ARG A 223 11.29 -15.46 -2.19
CA ARG A 223 9.94 -15.41 -2.79
C ARG A 223 9.74 -14.16 -3.65
N LEU A 224 10.21 -13.01 -3.17
CA LEU A 224 10.13 -11.75 -3.93
C LEU A 224 11.07 -11.78 -5.15
N LYS A 225 12.25 -12.40 -5.07
CA LYS A 225 13.11 -12.65 -6.24
C LYS A 225 12.37 -13.49 -7.29
N GLN A 226 11.73 -14.58 -6.88
CA GLN A 226 10.94 -15.44 -7.78
C GLN A 226 9.78 -14.64 -8.40
N TYR A 227 9.08 -13.82 -7.62
CA TYR A 227 8.03 -12.93 -8.14
C TYR A 227 8.59 -12.02 -9.24
N LEU A 228 9.67 -11.30 -8.97
CA LEU A 228 10.31 -10.38 -9.91
C LEU A 228 10.80 -11.08 -11.17
N GLN A 229 11.37 -12.28 -11.06
CA GLN A 229 11.84 -13.07 -12.19
C GLN A 229 10.70 -13.50 -13.14
N ASN A 230 9.54 -13.82 -12.58
CA ASN A 230 8.39 -14.32 -13.34
C ASN A 230 7.40 -13.23 -13.79
N ASN A 231 7.60 -12.00 -13.38
CA ASN A 231 6.72 -10.86 -13.70
C ASN A 231 7.48 -9.68 -14.32
N ARG A 232 8.54 -9.95 -15.08
CA ARG A 232 9.40 -8.94 -15.73
C ARG A 232 8.64 -8.00 -16.67
N THR A 233 7.51 -8.44 -17.21
CA THR A 233 6.70 -7.71 -18.20
C THR A 233 5.56 -6.90 -17.60
N ILE A 234 5.36 -6.92 -16.29
CA ILE A 234 4.28 -6.15 -15.63
C ILE A 234 4.58 -4.63 -15.61
N GLY A 235 5.83 -4.26 -15.88
CA GLY A 235 6.15 -2.87 -16.19
C GLY A 235 6.31 -2.72 -17.70
N SER A 236 5.78 -1.65 -18.29
CA SER A 236 6.23 -1.25 -19.62
C SER A 236 7.76 -1.05 -19.58
N SER A 237 8.42 -0.98 -20.74
CA SER A 237 9.85 -0.67 -20.83
C SER A 237 10.24 0.61 -20.08
N THR A 238 9.26 1.45 -19.75
CA THR A 238 9.39 2.71 -19.01
C THR A 238 9.08 2.59 -17.53
N ASN A 239 8.54 1.44 -17.06
CA ASN A 239 8.14 1.25 -15.67
C ASN A 239 8.54 -0.16 -15.20
N PRO A 240 9.81 -0.34 -14.80
CA PRO A 240 10.30 -1.64 -14.37
C PRO A 240 9.59 -2.09 -13.11
N ASN A 241 9.34 -3.38 -13.03
CA ASN A 241 8.71 -4.00 -11.88
C ASN A 241 9.68 -3.97 -10.68
N PHE A 242 9.25 -3.38 -9.59
CA PHE A 242 9.95 -3.39 -8.32
C PHE A 242 8.97 -3.58 -7.16
N VAL A 243 9.49 -3.98 -6.02
CA VAL A 243 8.72 -4.22 -4.81
C VAL A 243 9.26 -3.35 -3.69
N ILE A 244 8.37 -2.67 -2.99
CA ILE A 244 8.68 -2.01 -1.72
C ILE A 244 8.39 -3.00 -0.59
N GLY A 245 9.45 -3.49 0.04
CA GLY A 245 9.35 -4.25 1.28
C GLY A 245 9.06 -3.30 2.44
N LEU A 246 7.78 -3.22 2.82
CA LEU A 246 7.30 -2.27 3.82
C LEU A 246 7.32 -2.93 5.21
N ARG A 247 8.18 -2.42 6.09
CA ARG A 247 8.40 -2.98 7.43
C ARG A 247 7.28 -2.57 8.38
N GLU A 248 7.16 -3.32 9.49
CA GLU A 248 6.29 -2.95 10.61
C GLU A 248 6.58 -1.52 11.09
N GLY A 249 5.54 -0.73 11.26
CA GLY A 249 5.62 0.68 11.66
C GLY A 249 5.92 1.65 10.51
N SER A 250 6.05 1.17 9.27
CA SER A 250 6.25 2.00 8.08
C SER A 250 4.98 2.10 7.25
N MET A 251 4.87 3.18 6.51
CA MET A 251 3.75 3.47 5.61
C MET A 251 4.20 4.28 4.41
N ILE A 252 3.41 4.26 3.35
CA ILE A 252 3.63 5.07 2.16
C ILE A 252 2.51 6.10 2.07
N HIS A 253 2.86 7.37 2.02
CA HIS A 253 1.95 8.46 1.71
C HIS A 253 2.01 8.78 0.22
N VAL A 254 0.88 8.70 -0.45
CA VAL A 254 0.73 9.05 -1.87
C VAL A 254 -0.10 10.32 -1.98
N SER A 255 0.45 11.33 -2.62
CA SER A 255 -0.22 12.61 -2.88
C SER A 255 -0.05 12.97 -4.37
N GLY A 256 -1.11 12.81 -5.14
CA GLY A 256 -1.06 12.97 -6.60
C GLY A 256 -0.15 11.92 -7.24
N ASP A 257 0.91 12.38 -7.88
CA ASP A 257 1.95 11.57 -8.53
C ASP A 257 3.17 11.28 -7.64
N LYS A 258 3.18 11.80 -6.41
CA LYS A 258 4.27 11.61 -5.45
C LYS A 258 3.94 10.50 -4.46
N ALA A 259 4.97 9.71 -4.13
CA ALA A 259 4.90 8.73 -3.06
C ALA A 259 6.12 8.87 -2.15
N GLU A 260 5.88 8.96 -0.85
CA GLU A 260 6.92 9.16 0.16
C GLU A 260 6.80 8.11 1.25
N LEU A 261 7.94 7.64 1.76
CA LEU A 261 7.98 6.79 2.93
C LEU A 261 7.75 7.61 4.19
N ALA A 262 6.77 7.20 4.99
CA ALA A 262 6.49 7.72 6.32
C ALA A 262 6.51 6.58 7.34
N GLY A 263 6.45 6.90 8.63
CA GLY A 263 6.34 5.88 9.67
C GLY A 263 6.99 6.28 10.98
N PHE A 264 6.96 5.33 11.91
CA PHE A 264 7.52 5.48 13.23
C PHE A 264 9.01 5.16 13.21
N ASN A 265 9.81 6.17 13.62
CA ASN A 265 11.26 6.07 13.91
C ASN A 265 12.08 5.13 13.03
N SER A 266 12.70 5.66 12.00
CA SER A 266 13.87 5.05 11.33
C SER A 266 13.73 3.58 10.90
N ARG A 267 12.52 3.09 10.64
CA ARG A 267 12.34 1.79 10.03
C ARG A 267 12.33 1.94 8.51
N PRO A 268 13.49 1.84 7.86
CA PRO A 268 13.58 2.00 6.42
C PRO A 268 12.78 0.90 5.73
N ALA A 269 12.16 1.23 4.60
CA ALA A 269 11.69 0.22 3.67
C ALA A 269 12.85 -0.29 2.81
N GLU A 270 12.63 -1.42 2.15
CA GLU A 270 13.58 -1.95 1.18
C GLU A 270 13.01 -1.84 -0.23
N LEU A 271 13.75 -1.26 -1.15
CA LEU A 271 13.49 -1.39 -2.57
C LEU A 271 14.10 -2.70 -3.07
N LEU A 272 13.29 -3.58 -3.62
CA LEU A 272 13.70 -4.86 -4.18
C LEU A 272 13.49 -4.84 -5.70
N MET A 273 14.52 -5.16 -6.45
CA MET A 273 14.51 -5.22 -7.91
C MET A 273 15.53 -6.25 -8.42
N LEU A 274 15.48 -6.58 -9.70
CA LEU A 274 16.50 -7.43 -10.31
C LEU A 274 17.51 -6.58 -11.09
N ASN A 275 18.78 -6.97 -10.99
CA ASN A 275 19.81 -6.49 -11.90
C ASN A 275 19.68 -7.16 -13.29
N LYS A 276 20.58 -6.84 -14.20
CA LYS A 276 20.64 -7.42 -15.56
C LYS A 276 20.82 -8.93 -15.55
N ASP A 277 21.61 -9.42 -14.60
CA ASP A 277 21.92 -10.84 -14.46
C ASP A 277 20.77 -11.64 -13.82
N GLY A 278 19.74 -10.96 -13.34
CA GLY A 278 18.58 -11.55 -12.68
C GLY A 278 18.78 -11.77 -11.18
N ASP A 279 19.79 -11.13 -10.60
CA ASP A 279 20.02 -11.14 -9.16
C ASP A 279 19.21 -10.09 -8.44
N LEU A 280 18.81 -10.42 -7.21
CA LEU A 280 18.06 -9.51 -6.35
C LEU A 280 18.97 -8.42 -5.80
N ILE A 281 18.63 -7.19 -6.10
CA ILE A 281 19.23 -6.01 -5.48
C ILE A 281 18.27 -5.46 -4.45
N LYS A 282 18.84 -5.04 -3.30
CA LYS A 282 18.13 -4.41 -2.21
C LYS A 282 18.75 -3.07 -1.88
N ASN A 283 17.92 -2.05 -1.77
CA ASN A 283 18.33 -0.72 -1.36
C ASN A 283 17.42 -0.18 -0.29
N GLN A 284 17.99 0.33 0.78
CA GLN A 284 17.20 0.96 1.84
C GLN A 284 16.62 2.29 1.38
N ILE A 285 15.35 2.48 1.66
CA ILE A 285 14.64 3.75 1.48
C ILE A 285 14.40 4.35 2.86
N LYS A 286 14.90 5.57 3.05
CA LYS A 286 14.75 6.30 4.30
C LYS A 286 13.40 7.05 4.35
N ILE A 287 12.91 7.31 5.56
CA ILE A 287 11.73 8.16 5.78
C ILE A 287 11.95 9.56 5.19
N ALA A 288 10.90 10.15 4.63
CA ALA A 288 10.90 11.41 3.90
C ALA A 288 11.69 11.38 2.58
N GLN A 289 12.01 10.20 2.07
CA GLN A 289 12.58 10.04 0.73
C GLN A 289 11.48 9.81 -0.30
N GLU A 290 11.48 10.60 -1.37
CA GLU A 290 10.52 10.43 -2.46
C GLU A 290 10.79 9.14 -3.23
N LEU A 291 9.85 8.19 -3.14
CA LEU A 291 10.01 6.84 -3.67
C LEU A 291 10.10 6.79 -5.19
N MET A 292 9.30 7.59 -5.87
CA MET A 292 9.22 7.52 -7.33
C MET A 292 10.51 8.00 -7.99
N ILE A 293 11.07 9.12 -7.52
CA ILE A 293 12.35 9.64 -8.01
C ILE A 293 13.48 8.68 -7.66
N TYR A 294 13.52 8.19 -6.43
CA TYR A 294 14.57 7.27 -5.98
C TYR A 294 14.58 5.97 -6.78
N CYS A 295 13.42 5.35 -6.99
CA CYS A 295 13.31 4.12 -7.76
C CYS A 295 13.72 4.33 -9.22
N TYR A 296 13.33 5.44 -9.82
CA TYR A 296 13.71 5.78 -11.19
C TYR A 296 15.23 5.99 -11.35
N TYR A 297 15.85 6.72 -10.41
CA TYR A 297 17.32 6.93 -10.42
C TYR A 297 18.09 5.63 -10.31
N LYS A 298 17.70 4.75 -9.41
CA LYS A 298 18.35 3.44 -9.25
C LYS A 298 18.29 2.63 -10.53
N LEU A 299 17.15 2.60 -11.18
CA LEU A 299 16.95 1.90 -12.45
C LEU A 299 17.80 2.46 -13.57
N LEU A 300 18.00 3.79 -13.61
CA LEU A 300 18.87 4.43 -14.59
C LEU A 300 20.34 4.10 -14.35
N LEU A 301 20.81 4.16 -13.10
CA LEU A 301 22.20 3.87 -12.75
C LEU A 301 22.59 2.45 -13.13
N GLU A 302 21.73 1.49 -12.86
CA GLU A 302 22.00 0.07 -13.18
C GLU A 302 21.89 -0.26 -14.67
N ARG A 303 21.26 0.63 -15.47
CA ARG A 303 21.25 0.55 -16.94
C ARG A 303 22.45 1.24 -17.58
N SER A 304 23.10 2.18 -16.88
CA SER A 304 24.22 2.96 -17.44
C SER A 304 25.60 2.35 -17.16
N GLU A 305 25.71 1.32 -16.32
CA GLU A 305 26.93 0.54 -16.12
C GLU A 305 27.09 -0.56 -17.20
N VAL A 306 26.88 -0.19 -18.46
CA VAL A 306 27.18 -0.99 -19.67
C VAL A 306 28.30 -0.36 -20.42
#